data_9770c483e360c9d299893746b0d42de5
#
_entry.id   9770c483e360c9d299893746b0d42de5
#
_cell.length_a   1.000
_cell.length_b   1.000
_cell.length_c   1.000
_cell.angle_alpha   90.00
_cell.angle_beta   90.00
_cell.angle_gamma   90.00
#
_symmetry.space_group_name_H-M   'P 1'
#
loop_
_entity.id
_entity.type
_entity.pdbx_description
1 polymer ?
#
loop_
_entity_poly.entity_id
_entity_poly.type
_entity_poly.pdbx_seq_one_letter_code
_entity_poly.pdbx_strand_id
1 'polypeptide(L)'
;MNSISTIPKLVSVEFKKSRHKHSFLLLAIAVLLNYFFLFRGKSPDRQAWYNVFYAIPLIDTLILSVLMAVIASQSVDMEHKGNMWNLLPTLESRASVYLGKLLYGFIHLTLFCLLQMGMVILMGVRLGYEGNIPFSLIGITFLAELVSGMVVYQLQCLLSLLFPSQFAALSIGFGGTLTGLFLAYVSTKAWTPWSVLLSLSPVGMDYQRATRTVTLFLRQITPLEILTALVYLFGIFLLDLYLFTKTEQGALSIGTGRHKASKSVHSRLPVELIKLKRNPIWIPFLLIPLIPAVIGTFNFTQNQGILQNTWEDLWTQQSLFLGIFFLAPLVGILCSLLWRMEHQDSNWNLILTVTTPEKLVKDKWMTAVLLSSVCILWIALIYLFTGKIILRLPGEVPELFWIRMLGAAVCLAAVSAVQSMLSMIFRSFAVPISLAFVGSIAGLWLTVKGAYYAVPYSMLIYGMGSSSITGELNVPVLLASCCFYVLAALTCSIIFLKKSDVRTHV
;
A
#
# COMPACT_ATOMS: atom_id res chain seq x y z
N MET A 1 -4.73 38.45 -16.40
CA MET A 1 -6.11 38.00 -16.10
C MET A 1 -6.57 36.75 -16.88
N ASN A 2 -5.69 36.01 -17.57
CA ASN A 2 -6.10 34.84 -18.39
C ASN A 2 -5.91 33.47 -17.72
N SER A 3 -5.61 33.41 -16.41
CA SER A 3 -5.25 32.15 -15.74
C SER A 3 -6.43 31.20 -15.49
N ILE A 4 -7.65 31.72 -15.32
CA ILE A 4 -8.81 30.86 -15.01
C ILE A 4 -9.32 30.10 -16.25
N SER A 5 -9.20 30.69 -17.45
CA SER A 5 -9.62 30.04 -18.70
C SER A 5 -8.70 28.89 -19.13
N THR A 6 -7.50 28.79 -18.56
CA THR A 6 -6.52 27.73 -18.89
C THR A 6 -6.68 26.46 -18.04
N ILE A 7 -7.29 26.55 -16.85
CA ILE A 7 -7.44 25.41 -15.92
C ILE A 7 -8.17 24.21 -16.55
N PRO A 8 -9.33 24.33 -17.25
CA PRO A 8 -9.99 23.21 -17.90
C PRO A 8 -9.12 22.53 -18.97
N LYS A 9 -8.30 23.33 -19.69
CA LYS A 9 -7.34 22.80 -20.66
C LYS A 9 -6.24 22.01 -19.97
N LEU A 10 -5.72 22.48 -18.84
CA LEU A 10 -4.71 21.79 -18.05
C LEU A 10 -5.23 20.45 -17.49
N VAL A 11 -6.46 20.43 -16.99
CA VAL A 11 -7.12 19.18 -16.56
C VAL A 11 -7.24 18.19 -17.73
N SER A 12 -7.68 18.66 -18.91
CA SER A 12 -7.74 17.82 -20.11
C SER A 12 -6.35 17.26 -20.50
N VAL A 13 -5.29 18.04 -20.34
CA VAL A 13 -3.91 17.61 -20.57
C VAL A 13 -3.50 16.53 -19.56
N GLU A 14 -3.84 16.67 -18.27
CA GLU A 14 -3.55 15.64 -17.25
C GLU A 14 -4.26 14.32 -17.60
N PHE A 15 -5.52 14.35 -18.04
CA PHE A 15 -6.23 13.15 -18.50
C PHE A 15 -5.57 12.52 -19.75
N LYS A 16 -5.11 13.33 -20.70
CA LYS A 16 -4.40 12.81 -21.90
C LYS A 16 -3.08 12.17 -21.52
N LYS A 17 -2.28 12.79 -20.63
CA LYS A 17 -1.02 12.22 -20.13
C LYS A 17 -1.23 10.92 -19.37
N SER A 18 -2.31 10.81 -18.58
CA SER A 18 -2.60 9.65 -17.74
C SER A 18 -3.32 8.51 -18.48
N ARG A 19 -3.67 8.66 -19.76
CA ARG A 19 -4.46 7.68 -20.54
C ARG A 19 -3.90 6.25 -20.46
N HIS A 20 -2.57 6.09 -20.41
CA HIS A 20 -1.89 4.79 -20.35
C HIS A 20 -1.49 4.39 -18.93
N LYS A 21 -1.92 5.11 -17.88
CA LYS A 21 -1.58 4.83 -16.47
C LYS A 21 -2.61 4.00 -15.73
N HIS A 22 -3.70 3.63 -16.41
CA HIS A 22 -4.75 2.77 -15.86
C HIS A 22 -5.41 3.29 -14.57
N SER A 23 -5.45 4.62 -14.35
CA SER A 23 -6.02 5.24 -13.14
C SER A 23 -7.48 4.87 -12.91
N PHE A 24 -8.30 4.80 -13.98
CA PHE A 24 -9.69 4.35 -13.89
C PHE A 24 -9.83 2.87 -13.58
N LEU A 25 -8.91 2.02 -14.05
CA LEU A 25 -8.87 0.61 -13.68
C LEU A 25 -8.56 0.44 -12.19
N LEU A 26 -7.60 1.19 -11.66
CA LEU A 26 -7.27 1.19 -10.23
C LEU A 26 -8.46 1.65 -9.39
N LEU A 27 -9.19 2.69 -9.84
CA LEU A 27 -10.42 3.15 -9.19
C LEU A 27 -11.50 2.05 -9.19
N ALA A 28 -11.75 1.39 -10.32
CA ALA A 28 -12.71 0.29 -10.39
C ALA A 28 -12.33 -0.87 -9.46
N ILE A 29 -11.04 -1.23 -9.40
CA ILE A 29 -10.53 -2.25 -8.46
C ILE A 29 -10.77 -1.81 -7.02
N ALA A 30 -10.52 -0.55 -6.66
CA ALA A 30 -10.75 -0.04 -5.31
C ALA A 30 -12.24 -0.13 -4.90
N VAL A 31 -13.18 0.24 -5.80
CA VAL A 31 -14.62 0.10 -5.56
C VAL A 31 -15.03 -1.36 -5.40
N LEU A 32 -14.48 -2.28 -6.23
CA LEU A 32 -14.73 -3.71 -6.11
C LEU A 32 -14.21 -4.29 -4.79
N LEU A 33 -13.04 -3.85 -4.33
CA LEU A 33 -12.51 -4.25 -3.03
C LEU A 33 -13.43 -3.80 -1.90
N ASN A 34 -13.90 -2.55 -1.93
CA ASN A 34 -14.87 -2.06 -0.95
C ASN A 34 -16.16 -2.88 -0.97
N TYR A 35 -16.68 -3.26 -2.15
CA TYR A 35 -17.83 -4.17 -2.24
C TYR A 35 -17.59 -5.47 -1.48
N PHE A 36 -16.43 -6.11 -1.69
CA PHE A 36 -16.10 -7.37 -1.02
C PHE A 36 -16.06 -7.22 0.50
N PHE A 37 -15.42 -6.18 1.01
CA PHE A 37 -15.28 -5.98 2.45
C PHE A 37 -16.58 -5.57 3.14
N LEU A 38 -17.37 -4.72 2.49
CA LEU A 38 -18.57 -4.16 3.10
C LEU A 38 -19.73 -5.15 3.12
N PHE A 39 -19.89 -5.96 2.07
CA PHE A 39 -21.15 -6.71 1.89
C PHE A 39 -21.02 -8.22 1.98
N ARG A 40 -19.81 -8.76 1.96
CA ARG A 40 -19.67 -10.20 1.96
C ARG A 40 -19.94 -10.83 3.32
N GLY A 41 -20.86 -11.84 3.34
CA GLY A 41 -21.17 -12.64 4.52
C GLY A 41 -21.97 -11.91 5.59
N LYS A 42 -22.50 -10.72 5.28
CA LYS A 42 -23.39 -9.99 6.18
C LYS A 42 -24.85 -10.34 5.86
N SER A 43 -25.55 -10.84 6.85
CA SER A 43 -27.01 -10.97 6.85
C SER A 43 -27.66 -9.64 7.20
N PRO A 44 -28.91 -9.39 6.77
CA PRO A 44 -29.67 -8.23 7.22
C PRO A 44 -29.85 -8.29 8.74
N ASP A 45 -29.31 -7.30 9.42
CA ASP A 45 -29.44 -7.10 10.87
C ASP A 45 -30.03 -5.71 11.09
N ARG A 46 -30.71 -5.50 12.23
CA ARG A 46 -31.29 -4.20 12.61
C ARG A 46 -30.32 -3.04 12.57
N GLN A 47 -29.01 -3.32 12.72
CA GLN A 47 -27.95 -2.34 12.67
C GLN A 47 -27.13 -2.39 11.37
N ALA A 48 -27.64 -3.02 10.29
CA ALA A 48 -26.89 -3.25 9.06
C ALA A 48 -26.34 -1.95 8.44
N TRP A 49 -27.12 -0.87 8.41
CA TRP A 49 -26.67 0.44 7.96
C TRP A 49 -25.52 0.98 8.81
N TYR A 50 -25.62 0.93 10.14
CA TYR A 50 -24.55 1.39 11.03
C TYR A 50 -23.28 0.57 10.86
N ASN A 51 -23.40 -0.75 10.67
CA ASN A 51 -22.27 -1.63 10.40
C ASN A 51 -21.51 -1.21 9.14
N VAL A 52 -22.22 -0.84 8.07
CA VAL A 52 -21.59 -0.39 6.82
C VAL A 52 -20.90 0.95 7.03
N PHE A 53 -21.58 1.95 7.63
CA PHE A 53 -20.99 3.28 7.85
C PHE A 53 -19.87 3.31 8.90
N TYR A 54 -19.81 2.32 9.79
CA TYR A 54 -18.65 2.09 10.65
C TYR A 54 -17.47 1.49 9.88
N ALA A 55 -17.75 0.53 8.99
CA ALA A 55 -16.71 -0.17 8.25
C ALA A 55 -16.06 0.67 7.13
N ILE A 56 -16.83 1.56 6.48
CA ILE A 56 -16.32 2.41 5.38
C ILE A 56 -15.07 3.19 5.79
N PRO A 57 -15.06 4.02 6.85
CA PRO A 57 -13.88 4.80 7.22
C PRO A 57 -12.65 3.93 7.55
N LEU A 58 -12.85 2.74 8.13
CA LEU A 58 -11.76 1.81 8.43
C LEU A 58 -11.13 1.25 7.14
N ILE A 59 -11.97 0.81 6.20
CA ILE A 59 -11.54 0.20 4.95
C ILE A 59 -10.91 1.29 4.04
N ASP A 60 -11.54 2.46 3.96
CA ASP A 60 -11.09 3.54 3.08
C ASP A 60 -9.88 4.31 3.60
N THR A 61 -9.61 4.27 4.89
CA THR A 61 -8.30 4.71 5.39
C THR A 61 -7.18 3.93 4.70
N LEU A 62 -7.39 2.69 4.28
CA LEU A 62 -6.44 1.93 3.47
C LEU A 62 -6.68 2.10 1.97
N ILE A 63 -7.84 1.73 1.47
CA ILE A 63 -8.12 1.59 0.04
C ILE A 63 -8.09 2.97 -0.65
N LEU A 64 -8.84 3.93 -0.12
CA LEU A 64 -8.90 5.28 -0.68
C LEU A 64 -7.55 6.00 -0.56
N SER A 65 -6.87 5.88 0.59
CA SER A 65 -5.57 6.52 0.79
C SER A 65 -4.52 5.98 -0.18
N VAL A 66 -4.45 4.65 -0.39
CA VAL A 66 -3.53 4.05 -1.36
C VAL A 66 -3.89 4.46 -2.78
N LEU A 67 -5.19 4.46 -3.15
CA LEU A 67 -5.65 4.91 -4.46
C LEU A 67 -5.21 6.35 -4.74
N MET A 68 -5.49 7.27 -3.82
CA MET A 68 -5.15 8.69 -3.97
C MET A 68 -3.64 8.92 -3.98
N ALA A 69 -2.89 8.18 -3.17
CA ALA A 69 -1.43 8.25 -3.18
C ALA A 69 -0.84 7.80 -4.54
N VAL A 70 -1.38 6.74 -5.13
CA VAL A 70 -0.93 6.24 -6.44
C VAL A 70 -1.26 7.24 -7.54
N ILE A 71 -2.49 7.79 -7.59
CA ILE A 71 -2.91 8.75 -8.61
C ILE A 71 -2.06 10.03 -8.52
N ALA A 72 -1.85 10.57 -7.31
CA ALA A 72 -1.02 11.75 -7.08
C ALA A 72 0.44 11.53 -7.51
N SER A 73 1.01 10.41 -7.07
CA SER A 73 2.40 10.06 -7.41
C SER A 73 2.59 9.85 -8.92
N GLN A 74 1.64 9.23 -9.62
CA GLN A 74 1.69 9.08 -11.08
C GLN A 74 1.63 10.44 -11.79
N SER A 75 0.78 11.36 -11.32
CA SER A 75 0.64 12.70 -11.92
C SER A 75 1.92 13.52 -11.81
N VAL A 76 2.63 13.46 -10.69
CA VAL A 76 3.90 14.20 -10.48
C VAL A 76 5.08 13.49 -11.15
N ASP A 77 5.17 12.15 -11.09
CA ASP A 77 6.26 11.36 -11.70
C ASP A 77 6.34 11.53 -13.23
N MET A 78 5.21 11.80 -13.90
CA MET A 78 5.20 12.12 -15.33
C MET A 78 6.03 13.38 -15.66
N GLU A 79 5.97 14.39 -14.80
CA GLU A 79 6.74 15.62 -15.00
C GLU A 79 8.24 15.41 -14.72
N HIS A 80 8.56 14.58 -13.71
CA HIS A 80 9.95 14.21 -13.41
C HIS A 80 10.58 13.43 -14.57
N LYS A 81 9.88 12.42 -15.11
CA LYS A 81 10.37 11.58 -16.21
C LYS A 81 10.49 12.32 -17.53
N GLY A 82 9.54 13.23 -17.81
CA GLY A 82 9.54 14.03 -19.03
C GLY A 82 10.51 15.22 -18.98
N ASN A 83 11.22 15.44 -17.86
CA ASN A 83 12.04 16.63 -17.63
C ASN A 83 11.27 17.95 -17.87
N MET A 84 9.94 17.88 -17.65
CA MET A 84 9.00 18.92 -18.03
C MET A 84 9.03 20.14 -17.09
N TRP A 85 9.65 20.01 -15.91
CA TRP A 85 9.72 21.08 -14.91
C TRP A 85 10.39 22.36 -15.42
N ASN A 86 11.28 22.23 -16.41
CA ASN A 86 11.93 23.39 -17.07
C ASN A 86 11.05 24.00 -18.18
N LEU A 87 10.26 23.15 -18.85
CA LEU A 87 9.42 23.56 -19.98
C LEU A 87 8.06 24.11 -19.53
N LEU A 88 7.41 23.48 -18.53
CA LEU A 88 6.09 23.88 -18.05
C LEU A 88 6.01 25.35 -17.62
N PRO A 89 6.99 25.92 -16.88
CA PRO A 89 6.94 27.32 -16.48
C PRO A 89 7.06 28.33 -17.64
N THR A 90 7.52 27.89 -18.81
CA THR A 90 7.57 28.75 -20.00
C THR A 90 6.22 28.83 -20.72
N LEU A 91 5.35 27.86 -20.51
CA LEU A 91 4.04 27.74 -21.15
C LEU A 91 2.90 28.21 -20.24
N GLU A 92 2.96 27.88 -18.94
CA GLU A 92 1.92 28.17 -17.97
C GLU A 92 2.51 28.50 -16.59
N SER A 93 1.74 29.21 -15.75
CA SER A 93 2.21 29.47 -14.38
C SER A 93 2.28 28.15 -13.58
N ARG A 94 3.29 28.01 -12.72
CA ARG A 94 3.46 26.84 -11.85
C ARG A 94 2.25 26.61 -10.96
N ALA A 95 1.60 27.69 -10.49
CA ALA A 95 0.37 27.61 -9.72
C ALA A 95 -0.78 27.00 -10.54
N SER A 96 -0.94 27.39 -11.81
CA SER A 96 -1.97 26.82 -12.69
C SER A 96 -1.74 25.33 -12.95
N VAL A 97 -0.48 24.90 -13.13
CA VAL A 97 -0.13 23.48 -13.28
C VAL A 97 -0.50 22.69 -12.03
N TYR A 98 -0.18 23.21 -10.84
CA TYR A 98 -0.57 22.55 -9.58
C TYR A 98 -2.09 22.47 -9.41
N LEU A 99 -2.83 23.57 -9.69
CA LEU A 99 -4.29 23.56 -9.64
C LEU A 99 -4.91 22.57 -10.64
N GLY A 100 -4.33 22.43 -11.83
CA GLY A 100 -4.72 21.41 -12.80
C GLY A 100 -4.61 19.99 -12.25
N LYS A 101 -3.49 19.68 -11.56
CA LYS A 101 -3.27 18.39 -10.89
C LYS A 101 -4.24 18.16 -9.73
N LEU A 102 -4.52 19.19 -8.92
CA LEU A 102 -5.51 19.11 -7.84
C LEU A 102 -6.90 18.77 -8.37
N LEU A 103 -7.36 19.46 -9.42
CA LEU A 103 -8.66 19.18 -10.02
C LEU A 103 -8.70 17.79 -10.65
N TYR A 104 -7.63 17.33 -11.27
CA TYR A 104 -7.52 15.96 -11.76
C TYR A 104 -7.72 14.94 -10.62
N GLY A 105 -7.06 15.12 -9.48
CA GLY A 105 -7.25 14.28 -8.30
C GLY A 105 -8.65 14.37 -7.72
N PHE A 106 -9.20 15.57 -7.62
CA PHE A 106 -10.55 15.82 -7.12
C PHE A 106 -11.64 15.13 -7.97
N ILE A 107 -11.50 15.12 -9.29
CA ILE A 107 -12.43 14.41 -10.20
C ILE A 107 -12.38 12.89 -9.95
N HIS A 108 -11.19 12.29 -9.81
CA HIS A 108 -11.05 10.86 -9.51
C HIS A 108 -11.64 10.51 -8.14
N LEU A 109 -11.37 11.33 -7.14
CA LEU A 109 -11.90 11.17 -5.79
C LEU A 109 -13.43 11.26 -5.76
N THR A 110 -13.99 12.29 -6.39
CA THR A 110 -15.44 12.47 -6.46
C THR A 110 -16.11 11.30 -7.17
N LEU A 111 -15.51 10.82 -8.26
CA LEU A 111 -16.02 9.65 -8.98
C LEU A 111 -15.98 8.38 -8.11
N PHE A 112 -14.90 8.18 -7.35
CA PHE A 112 -14.78 7.07 -6.41
C PHE A 112 -15.89 7.14 -5.34
N CYS A 113 -16.05 8.27 -4.67
CA CYS A 113 -17.04 8.46 -3.61
C CYS A 113 -18.49 8.28 -4.15
N LEU A 114 -18.78 8.79 -5.34
CA LEU A 114 -20.11 8.61 -5.97
C LEU A 114 -20.40 7.14 -6.28
N LEU A 115 -19.44 6.42 -6.86
CA LEU A 115 -19.58 5.00 -7.16
C LEU A 115 -19.74 4.17 -5.90
N GLN A 116 -18.99 4.48 -4.86
CA GLN A 116 -19.07 3.80 -3.57
C GLN A 116 -20.42 4.04 -2.87
N MET A 117 -20.86 5.28 -2.77
CA MET A 117 -22.16 5.58 -2.15
C MET A 117 -23.31 5.00 -2.96
N GLY A 118 -23.24 5.04 -4.29
CA GLY A 118 -24.20 4.36 -5.16
C GLY A 118 -24.24 2.84 -4.94
N MET A 119 -23.08 2.22 -4.79
CA MET A 119 -22.95 0.80 -4.46
C MET A 119 -23.55 0.48 -3.07
N VAL A 120 -23.29 1.31 -2.08
CA VAL A 120 -23.82 1.13 -0.69
C VAL A 120 -25.35 1.20 -0.71
N ILE A 121 -25.95 2.17 -1.39
CA ILE A 121 -27.41 2.28 -1.53
C ILE A 121 -27.98 1.06 -2.26
N LEU A 122 -27.41 0.71 -3.41
CA LEU A 122 -27.88 -0.42 -4.22
C LEU A 122 -27.85 -1.73 -3.44
N MET A 123 -26.76 -2.00 -2.72
CA MET A 123 -26.60 -3.22 -1.96
C MET A 123 -27.45 -3.25 -0.69
N GLY A 124 -27.60 -2.12 0.01
CA GLY A 124 -28.50 -2.03 1.16
C GLY A 124 -29.95 -2.33 0.79
N VAL A 125 -30.43 -1.79 -0.33
CA VAL A 125 -31.76 -2.09 -0.87
C VAL A 125 -31.88 -3.56 -1.29
N ARG A 126 -30.89 -4.08 -2.02
CA ARG A 126 -30.87 -5.47 -2.52
C ARG A 126 -30.84 -6.50 -1.39
N LEU A 127 -30.12 -6.22 -0.33
CA LEU A 127 -30.00 -7.11 0.84
C LEU A 127 -31.16 -6.93 1.84
N GLY A 128 -32.08 -5.98 1.60
CA GLY A 128 -33.23 -5.76 2.45
C GLY A 128 -32.88 -5.21 3.84
N TYR A 129 -31.94 -4.25 3.89
CA TYR A 129 -31.60 -3.62 5.17
C TYR A 129 -32.81 -2.93 5.79
N GLU A 130 -33.04 -3.17 7.07
CA GLU A 130 -34.17 -2.58 7.80
C GLU A 130 -34.03 -1.05 7.93
N GLY A 131 -35.16 -0.35 7.84
CA GLY A 131 -35.28 1.10 8.00
C GLY A 131 -35.12 1.90 6.71
N ASN A 132 -35.25 3.22 6.83
CA ASN A 132 -35.08 4.13 5.71
C ASN A 132 -33.59 4.30 5.35
N ILE A 133 -33.31 4.58 4.07
CA ILE A 133 -31.94 4.90 3.61
C ILE A 133 -31.43 6.12 4.39
N PRO A 134 -30.31 6.01 5.12
CA PRO A 134 -29.84 7.08 6.00
C PRO A 134 -29.04 8.13 5.19
N PHE A 135 -29.75 9.00 4.44
CA PHE A 135 -29.14 10.02 3.59
C PHE A 135 -28.20 10.96 4.34
N SER A 136 -28.47 11.23 5.62
CA SER A 136 -27.59 12.06 6.46
C SER A 136 -26.22 11.38 6.68
N LEU A 137 -26.18 10.07 6.96
CA LEU A 137 -24.94 9.32 7.11
C LEU A 137 -24.18 9.25 5.78
N ILE A 138 -24.90 9.04 4.67
CA ILE A 138 -24.32 9.02 3.33
C ILE A 138 -23.64 10.37 3.04
N GLY A 139 -24.34 11.50 3.30
CA GLY A 139 -23.80 12.82 3.07
C GLY A 139 -22.57 13.16 3.92
N ILE A 140 -22.62 12.82 5.22
CA ILE A 140 -21.47 13.05 6.12
C ILE A 140 -20.28 12.21 5.71
N THR A 141 -20.48 10.92 5.42
CA THR A 141 -19.39 10.01 5.00
C THR A 141 -18.81 10.45 3.67
N PHE A 142 -19.64 10.83 2.70
CA PHE A 142 -19.19 11.36 1.41
C PHE A 142 -18.30 12.59 1.57
N LEU A 143 -18.71 13.56 2.42
CA LEU A 143 -17.91 14.75 2.70
C LEU A 143 -16.60 14.41 3.44
N ALA A 144 -16.65 13.49 4.39
CA ALA A 144 -15.47 13.01 5.12
C ALA A 144 -14.45 12.36 4.18
N GLU A 145 -14.90 11.52 3.24
CA GLU A 145 -14.05 10.93 2.19
C GLU A 145 -13.46 11.98 1.25
N LEU A 146 -14.26 12.95 0.81
CA LEU A 146 -13.75 14.04 -0.04
C LEU A 146 -12.66 14.85 0.65
N VAL A 147 -12.86 15.25 1.91
CA VAL A 147 -11.87 16.02 2.66
C VAL A 147 -10.61 15.20 2.90
N SER A 148 -10.76 13.97 3.43
CA SER A 148 -9.61 13.12 3.78
C SER A 148 -8.84 12.66 2.54
N GLY A 149 -9.55 12.27 1.49
CA GLY A 149 -8.93 11.86 0.23
C GLY A 149 -8.13 12.99 -0.42
N MET A 150 -8.62 14.24 -0.36
CA MET A 150 -7.87 15.42 -0.82
C MET A 150 -6.65 15.70 0.04
N VAL A 151 -6.74 15.55 1.36
CA VAL A 151 -5.59 15.70 2.27
C VAL A 151 -4.49 14.71 1.90
N VAL A 152 -4.83 13.43 1.70
CA VAL A 152 -3.86 12.40 1.31
C VAL A 152 -3.30 12.66 -0.10
N TYR A 153 -4.16 13.06 -1.05
CA TYR A 153 -3.74 13.39 -2.40
C TYR A 153 -2.70 14.52 -2.44
N GLN A 154 -3.00 15.64 -1.76
CA GLN A 154 -2.09 16.79 -1.65
C GLN A 154 -0.77 16.39 -0.98
N LEU A 155 -0.85 15.72 0.17
CA LEU A 155 0.35 15.25 0.87
C LEU A 155 1.22 14.36 -0.03
N GLN A 156 0.60 13.51 -0.82
CA GLN A 156 1.35 12.65 -1.75
C GLN A 156 1.92 13.44 -2.94
N CYS A 157 1.24 14.48 -3.43
CA CYS A 157 1.81 15.40 -4.41
C CYS A 157 3.06 16.08 -3.84
N LEU A 158 3.00 16.55 -2.59
CA LEU A 158 4.14 17.12 -1.87
C LEU A 158 5.32 16.14 -1.79
N LEU A 159 5.05 14.93 -1.30
CA LEU A 159 6.09 13.89 -1.20
C LEU A 159 6.70 13.55 -2.57
N SER A 160 5.86 13.46 -3.60
CA SER A 160 6.33 13.19 -4.96
C SER A 160 7.09 14.33 -5.60
N LEU A 161 6.84 15.58 -5.18
CA LEU A 161 7.64 16.75 -5.58
C LEU A 161 9.01 16.75 -4.89
N LEU A 162 9.05 16.45 -3.57
CA LEU A 162 10.27 16.44 -2.77
C LEU A 162 11.20 15.27 -3.10
N PHE A 163 10.61 14.11 -3.42
CA PHE A 163 11.36 12.90 -3.75
C PHE A 163 11.20 12.58 -5.25
N PRO A 164 12.24 12.83 -6.08
CA PRO A 164 12.21 12.46 -7.50
C PRO A 164 12.02 10.96 -7.73
N SER A 165 12.36 10.14 -6.74
CA SER A 165 12.08 8.71 -6.75
C SER A 165 10.65 8.44 -6.32
N GLN A 166 9.80 8.03 -7.28
CA GLN A 166 8.43 7.57 -7.02
C GLN A 166 8.37 6.51 -5.92
N PHE A 167 9.44 5.68 -5.82
CA PHE A 167 9.63 4.68 -4.77
C PHE A 167 9.59 5.30 -3.36
N ALA A 168 10.41 6.32 -3.10
CA ALA A 168 10.49 6.93 -1.77
C ALA A 168 9.17 7.60 -1.39
N ALA A 169 8.57 8.35 -2.32
CA ALA A 169 7.30 9.02 -2.09
C ALA A 169 6.16 8.04 -1.78
N LEU A 170 6.01 6.96 -2.55
CA LEU A 170 4.97 5.94 -2.33
C LEU A 170 5.22 5.11 -1.07
N SER A 171 6.48 4.80 -0.74
CA SER A 171 6.80 4.06 0.49
C SER A 171 6.40 4.86 1.74
N ILE A 172 6.64 6.18 1.74
CA ILE A 172 6.20 7.07 2.83
C ILE A 172 4.67 7.16 2.86
N GLY A 173 4.02 7.33 1.71
CA GLY A 173 2.56 7.37 1.61
C GLY A 173 1.90 6.08 2.12
N PHE A 174 2.42 4.93 1.72
CA PHE A 174 1.92 3.63 2.17
C PHE A 174 2.16 3.40 3.66
N GLY A 175 3.37 3.67 4.16
CA GLY A 175 3.69 3.59 5.59
C GLY A 175 2.82 4.52 6.43
N GLY A 176 2.59 5.75 5.94
CA GLY A 176 1.70 6.73 6.58
C GLY A 176 0.25 6.26 6.64
N THR A 177 -0.25 5.67 5.55
CA THR A 177 -1.60 5.07 5.48
C THR A 177 -1.80 4.01 6.55
N LEU A 178 -0.86 3.08 6.67
CA LEU A 178 -0.91 2.04 7.68
C LEU A 178 -0.81 2.61 9.09
N THR A 179 0.08 3.57 9.31
CA THR A 179 0.19 4.27 10.60
C THR A 179 -1.12 4.98 10.95
N GLY A 180 -1.77 5.64 9.98
CA GLY A 180 -3.05 6.30 10.16
C GLY A 180 -4.16 5.35 10.60
N LEU A 181 -4.25 4.17 9.96
CA LEU A 181 -5.21 3.13 10.35
C LEU A 181 -4.99 2.66 11.79
N PHE A 182 -3.74 2.44 12.19
CA PHE A 182 -3.44 1.90 13.52
C PHE A 182 -3.56 2.92 14.63
N LEU A 183 -3.25 4.18 14.36
CA LEU A 183 -3.49 5.25 15.35
C LEU A 183 -4.98 5.38 15.70
N ALA A 184 -5.89 4.97 14.82
CA ALA A 184 -7.32 4.94 15.11
C ALA A 184 -7.70 3.98 16.25
N TYR A 185 -6.96 2.88 16.43
CA TYR A 185 -7.19 1.98 17.57
C TYR A 185 -6.73 2.58 18.89
N VAL A 186 -5.82 3.57 18.84
CA VAL A 186 -5.32 4.26 20.04
C VAL A 186 -6.16 5.50 20.35
N SER A 187 -6.63 6.20 19.32
CA SER A 187 -7.36 7.46 19.47
C SER A 187 -8.19 7.76 18.24
N THR A 188 -9.39 8.30 18.44
CA THR A 188 -10.24 8.84 17.37
C THR A 188 -9.76 10.19 16.82
N LYS A 189 -8.71 10.78 17.41
CA LYS A 189 -8.16 12.07 16.96
C LYS A 189 -7.30 11.91 15.71
N ALA A 190 -7.35 12.91 14.82
CA ALA A 190 -6.51 12.95 13.61
C ALA A 190 -5.05 13.34 13.95
N TRP A 191 -4.28 12.40 14.51
CA TRP A 191 -2.86 12.61 14.81
C TRP A 191 -1.98 12.70 13.57
N THR A 192 -2.45 12.16 12.45
CA THR A 192 -1.74 12.21 11.17
C THR A 192 -2.70 12.56 10.05
N PRO A 193 -2.22 13.12 8.94
CA PRO A 193 -3.06 13.40 7.76
C PRO A 193 -3.81 12.16 7.24
N TRP A 194 -3.24 10.96 7.38
CA TRP A 194 -3.87 9.70 6.95
C TRP A 194 -4.97 9.20 7.88
N SER A 195 -5.06 9.72 9.12
CA SER A 195 -6.12 9.35 10.08
C SER A 195 -7.32 10.30 10.10
N VAL A 196 -7.33 11.30 9.22
CA VAL A 196 -8.42 12.31 9.12
C VAL A 196 -9.77 11.64 8.86
N LEU A 197 -9.84 10.64 7.97
CA LEU A 197 -11.10 9.95 7.65
C LEU A 197 -11.74 9.31 8.89
N LEU A 198 -10.93 8.67 9.72
CA LEU A 198 -11.39 8.02 10.94
C LEU A 198 -11.86 9.02 11.99
N SER A 199 -11.22 10.19 12.07
CA SER A 199 -11.66 11.25 12.97
C SER A 199 -12.99 11.88 12.54
N LEU A 200 -13.31 11.86 11.25
CA LEU A 200 -14.58 12.36 10.69
C LEU A 200 -15.63 11.24 10.53
N SER A 201 -15.42 10.05 11.07
CA SER A 201 -16.41 8.96 11.03
C SER A 201 -17.67 9.31 11.81
N PRO A 202 -18.86 9.21 11.18
CA PRO A 202 -20.13 9.52 11.86
C PRO A 202 -20.65 8.38 12.75
N VAL A 203 -20.06 7.18 12.68
CA VAL A 203 -20.46 6.02 13.48
C VAL A 203 -19.30 5.60 14.37
N GLY A 204 -19.57 5.47 15.66
CA GLY A 204 -18.63 4.95 16.65
C GLY A 204 -18.99 3.54 17.06
N MET A 205 -18.02 2.84 17.67
CA MET A 205 -18.17 1.51 18.24
C MET A 205 -17.80 1.54 19.72
N ASP A 206 -18.66 0.99 20.55
CA ASP A 206 -18.33 0.67 21.93
C ASP A 206 -18.22 -0.85 22.08
N TYR A 207 -17.07 -1.29 22.61
CA TYR A 207 -16.77 -2.69 22.85
C TYR A 207 -16.73 -2.97 24.35
N GLN A 208 -17.77 -3.64 24.83
CA GLN A 208 -17.86 -4.08 26.22
C GLN A 208 -17.05 -5.37 26.41
N ARG A 209 -15.90 -5.27 27.06
CA ARG A 209 -14.97 -6.40 27.27
C ARG A 209 -15.60 -7.55 28.07
N ALA A 210 -16.44 -7.25 29.07
CA ALA A 210 -17.07 -8.24 29.96
C ALA A 210 -18.04 -9.15 29.19
N THR A 211 -18.88 -8.59 28.35
CA THR A 211 -19.93 -9.29 27.59
C THR A 211 -19.53 -9.67 26.18
N ARG A 212 -18.37 -9.19 25.71
CA ARG A 212 -17.90 -9.31 24.32
C ARG A 212 -18.91 -8.78 23.28
N THR A 213 -19.74 -7.83 23.68
CA THR A 213 -20.73 -7.23 22.79
C THR A 213 -20.21 -5.96 22.18
N VAL A 214 -20.53 -5.80 20.90
CA VAL A 214 -20.25 -4.59 20.11
C VAL A 214 -21.55 -3.83 19.95
N THR A 215 -21.58 -2.57 20.37
CA THR A 215 -22.69 -1.66 20.10
C THR A 215 -22.21 -0.52 19.22
N LEU A 216 -22.96 -0.26 18.15
CA LEU A 216 -22.70 0.86 17.25
C LEU A 216 -23.61 2.02 17.61
N PHE A 217 -23.06 3.23 17.59
CA PHE A 217 -23.80 4.44 17.93
C PHE A 217 -23.43 5.59 16.99
N LEU A 218 -24.35 6.53 16.85
CA LEU A 218 -24.08 7.79 16.13
C LEU A 218 -23.12 8.63 16.94
N ARG A 219 -21.96 8.91 16.33
CA ARG A 219 -20.94 9.75 16.93
C ARG A 219 -21.17 11.20 16.52
N GLN A 220 -21.08 12.13 17.46
CA GLN A 220 -21.01 13.55 17.17
C GLN A 220 -19.57 13.91 16.82
N ILE A 221 -19.36 14.38 15.59
CA ILE A 221 -18.08 14.92 15.13
C ILE A 221 -17.88 16.27 15.83
N THR A 222 -16.79 16.42 16.55
CA THR A 222 -16.52 17.64 17.31
C THR A 222 -16.01 18.76 16.38
N PRO A 223 -16.27 20.04 16.72
CA PRO A 223 -15.72 21.16 15.95
C PRO A 223 -14.19 21.14 15.83
N LEU A 224 -13.50 20.59 16.85
CA LEU A 224 -12.04 20.45 16.84
C LEU A 224 -11.57 19.45 15.78
N GLU A 225 -12.29 18.34 15.57
CA GLU A 225 -11.96 17.33 14.54
C GLU A 225 -12.15 17.92 13.14
N ILE A 226 -13.23 18.71 12.94
CA ILE A 226 -13.45 19.43 11.67
C ILE A 226 -12.33 20.46 11.45
N LEU A 227 -12.01 21.25 12.47
CA LEU A 227 -10.92 22.24 12.38
C LEU A 227 -9.58 21.59 12.05
N THR A 228 -9.26 20.46 12.69
CA THR A 228 -8.03 19.71 12.42
C THR A 228 -7.97 19.23 10.97
N ALA A 229 -9.07 18.70 10.44
CA ALA A 229 -9.17 18.27 9.05
C ALA A 229 -8.98 19.43 8.07
N LEU A 230 -9.57 20.59 8.36
CA LEU A 230 -9.42 21.81 7.55
C LEU A 230 -7.99 22.36 7.63
N VAL A 231 -7.35 22.31 8.79
CA VAL A 231 -5.94 22.71 8.97
C VAL A 231 -5.03 21.83 8.11
N TYR A 232 -5.24 20.51 8.09
CA TYR A 232 -4.49 19.64 7.18
C TYR A 232 -4.77 19.97 5.71
N LEU A 233 -6.04 20.13 5.34
CA LEU A 233 -6.43 20.39 3.94
C LEU A 233 -5.82 21.69 3.42
N PHE A 234 -6.01 22.79 4.14
CA PHE A 234 -5.52 24.11 3.71
C PHE A 234 -4.04 24.31 3.98
N GLY A 235 -3.51 23.75 5.08
CA GLY A 235 -2.08 23.84 5.40
C GLY A 235 -1.21 23.13 4.38
N ILE A 236 -1.57 21.91 3.99
CA ILE A 236 -0.86 21.16 2.94
C ILE A 236 -1.05 21.86 1.58
N PHE A 237 -2.26 22.34 1.26
CA PHE A 237 -2.51 23.10 0.03
C PHE A 237 -1.60 24.32 -0.11
N LEU A 238 -1.49 25.14 0.95
CA LEU A 238 -0.63 26.32 0.93
C LEU A 238 0.85 25.96 0.83
N LEU A 239 1.27 24.91 1.52
CA LEU A 239 2.63 24.40 1.45
C LEU A 239 2.98 23.90 0.04
N ASP A 240 2.10 23.11 -0.56
CA ASP A 240 2.25 22.63 -1.92
C ASP A 240 2.34 23.78 -2.91
N LEU A 241 1.40 24.73 -2.83
CA LEU A 241 1.37 25.89 -3.72
C LEU A 241 2.67 26.70 -3.60
N TYR A 242 3.15 26.89 -2.37
CA TYR A 242 4.41 27.58 -2.10
C TYR A 242 5.59 26.83 -2.73
N LEU A 243 5.69 25.51 -2.51
CA LEU A 243 6.79 24.70 -3.01
C LEU A 243 6.74 24.55 -4.53
N PHE A 244 5.57 24.30 -5.12
CA PHE A 244 5.44 24.24 -6.58
C PHE A 244 5.82 25.55 -7.27
N THR A 245 5.57 26.71 -6.62
CA THR A 245 5.90 28.03 -7.20
C THR A 245 7.37 28.39 -7.04
N LYS A 246 8.01 28.02 -5.92
CA LYS A 246 9.38 28.43 -5.59
C LYS A 246 10.47 27.43 -5.94
N THR A 247 10.14 26.16 -6.13
CA THR A 247 11.18 25.14 -6.36
C THR A 247 11.80 25.29 -7.75
N GLU A 248 12.99 25.87 -7.79
CA GLU A 248 13.91 25.71 -8.93
C GLU A 248 14.46 24.28 -8.90
N GLN A 249 14.45 23.62 -10.05
CA GLN A 249 14.95 22.25 -10.16
C GLN A 249 16.41 22.16 -9.71
N GLY A 250 16.69 21.27 -8.78
CA GLY A 250 18.00 20.98 -8.22
C GLY A 250 18.19 21.28 -6.75
N ALA A 251 17.39 22.19 -6.15
CA ALA A 251 17.56 22.59 -4.74
C ALA A 251 16.98 21.59 -3.72
N LEU A 252 16.05 20.71 -4.11
CA LEU A 252 15.37 19.77 -3.20
C LEU A 252 15.54 18.30 -3.57
N SER A 253 16.43 17.94 -4.50
CA SER A 253 16.70 16.53 -4.80
C SER A 253 17.49 15.87 -3.66
N ILE A 254 16.79 15.47 -2.62
CA ILE A 254 17.33 14.59 -1.59
C ILE A 254 17.60 13.24 -2.27
N GLY A 255 18.82 12.99 -2.71
CA GLY A 255 19.23 11.67 -3.18
C GLY A 255 19.77 11.52 -4.59
N THR A 256 19.84 12.55 -5.43
CA THR A 256 20.56 12.47 -6.71
C THR A 256 22.05 12.80 -6.50
N GLY A 257 22.76 11.89 -5.86
CA GLY A 257 24.22 11.87 -5.97
C GLY A 257 24.58 11.69 -7.44
N ARG A 258 25.21 12.70 -8.05
CA ARG A 258 25.83 12.63 -9.37
C ARG A 258 26.55 11.29 -9.50
N HIS A 259 26.12 10.45 -10.43
CA HIS A 259 26.84 9.22 -10.77
C HIS A 259 28.24 9.59 -11.27
N LYS A 260 29.22 9.60 -10.35
CA LYS A 260 30.61 9.50 -10.76
C LYS A 260 30.78 8.12 -11.38
N ALA A 261 31.22 8.07 -12.63
CA ALA A 261 31.59 6.84 -13.29
C ALA A 261 32.46 6.00 -12.35
N SER A 262 31.93 4.87 -11.91
CA SER A 262 32.62 3.94 -11.02
C SER A 262 33.68 3.22 -11.83
N LYS A 263 34.93 3.33 -11.41
CA LYS A 263 36.02 2.45 -11.89
C LYS A 263 35.53 1.00 -11.72
N SER A 264 35.80 0.17 -12.74
CA SER A 264 35.48 -1.25 -12.76
C SER A 264 36.00 -1.95 -11.50
N VAL A 265 35.11 -2.19 -10.57
CA VAL A 265 35.43 -3.00 -9.39
C VAL A 265 35.06 -4.43 -9.76
N HIS A 266 36.06 -5.30 -9.86
CA HIS A 266 35.85 -6.76 -9.89
C HIS A 266 35.26 -7.17 -8.54
N SER A 267 33.95 -7.03 -8.36
CA SER A 267 33.27 -7.48 -7.17
C SER A 267 32.70 -8.88 -7.42
N ARG A 268 32.96 -9.79 -6.48
CA ARG A 268 32.39 -11.14 -6.46
C ARG A 268 30.88 -11.17 -6.14
N LEU A 269 30.28 -9.99 -5.90
CA LEU A 269 28.85 -9.86 -5.62
C LEU A 269 28.03 -9.90 -6.91
N PRO A 270 26.84 -10.53 -6.90
CA PRO A 270 25.91 -10.46 -8.02
C PRO A 270 25.63 -9.03 -8.44
N VAL A 271 25.57 -8.78 -9.74
CA VAL A 271 25.39 -7.42 -10.31
C VAL A 271 24.16 -6.71 -9.71
N GLU A 272 23.10 -7.44 -9.46
CA GLU A 272 21.87 -6.90 -8.88
C GLU A 272 22.06 -6.37 -7.45
N LEU A 273 22.88 -7.03 -6.61
CA LEU A 273 23.21 -6.54 -5.27
C LEU A 273 24.08 -5.29 -5.30
N ILE A 274 24.96 -5.16 -6.30
CA ILE A 274 25.78 -3.97 -6.48
C ILE A 274 24.89 -2.76 -6.82
N LYS A 275 23.88 -2.94 -7.67
CA LYS A 275 22.89 -1.91 -8.02
C LYS A 275 22.14 -1.40 -6.78
N LEU A 276 21.93 -2.25 -5.77
CA LEU A 276 21.22 -1.92 -4.54
C LEU A 276 22.08 -1.30 -3.44
N LYS A 277 23.41 -1.36 -3.53
CA LYS A 277 24.34 -0.92 -2.46
C LYS A 277 24.15 0.54 -2.01
N ARG A 278 23.71 1.44 -2.92
CA ARG A 278 23.45 2.86 -2.63
C ARG A 278 21.98 3.24 -2.77
N ASN A 279 21.11 2.27 -2.83
CA ASN A 279 19.68 2.50 -3.03
C ASN A 279 18.99 2.67 -1.67
N PRO A 280 18.06 3.62 -1.53
CA PRO A 280 17.31 3.84 -0.30
C PRO A 280 16.33 2.71 0.06
N ILE A 281 16.32 1.59 -0.67
CA ILE A 281 15.47 0.41 -0.41
C ILE A 281 15.61 -0.10 1.03
N TRP A 282 16.78 0.05 1.63
CA TRP A 282 17.05 -0.42 2.98
C TRP A 282 16.21 0.30 4.05
N ILE A 283 15.82 1.56 3.77
CA ILE A 283 14.99 2.34 4.70
C ILE A 283 13.63 1.67 4.92
N PRO A 284 12.79 1.42 3.88
CA PRO A 284 11.51 0.73 4.09
C PRO A 284 11.69 -0.70 4.58
N PHE A 285 12.74 -1.42 4.18
CA PHE A 285 13.01 -2.78 4.67
C PHE A 285 13.30 -2.84 6.17
N LEU A 286 13.93 -1.81 6.73
CA LEU A 286 14.19 -1.71 8.17
C LEU A 286 12.99 -1.14 8.94
N LEU A 287 12.33 -0.11 8.40
CA LEU A 287 11.29 0.63 9.12
C LEU A 287 9.90 0.00 9.04
N ILE A 288 9.51 -0.53 7.86
CA ILE A 288 8.16 -1.08 7.68
C ILE A 288 7.87 -2.23 8.65
N PRO A 289 8.75 -3.21 8.89
CA PRO A 289 8.49 -4.28 9.85
C PRO A 289 8.37 -3.83 11.32
N LEU A 290 8.93 -2.67 11.68
CA LEU A 290 8.77 -2.12 13.03
C LEU A 290 7.31 -1.71 13.31
N ILE A 291 6.59 -1.26 12.31
CA ILE A 291 5.21 -0.77 12.47
C ILE A 291 4.31 -1.89 13.02
N PRO A 292 4.15 -3.07 12.34
CA PRO A 292 3.33 -4.15 12.88
C PRO A 292 3.87 -4.73 14.19
N ALA A 293 5.18 -4.68 14.42
CA ALA A 293 5.75 -5.10 15.69
C ALA A 293 5.30 -4.19 16.85
N VAL A 294 5.36 -2.87 16.68
CA VAL A 294 4.87 -1.90 17.68
C VAL A 294 3.37 -2.08 17.91
N ILE A 295 2.59 -2.20 16.85
CA ILE A 295 1.14 -2.37 16.92
C ILE A 295 0.78 -3.67 17.62
N GLY A 296 1.39 -4.79 17.19
CA GLY A 296 1.15 -6.09 17.79
C GLY A 296 1.55 -6.15 19.26
N THR A 297 2.66 -5.51 19.62
CA THR A 297 3.09 -5.39 21.02
C THR A 297 2.11 -4.56 21.84
N PHE A 298 1.65 -3.43 21.30
CA PHE A 298 0.62 -2.62 21.96
C PHE A 298 -0.68 -3.40 22.13
N ASN A 299 -1.15 -4.09 21.09
CA ASN A 299 -2.36 -4.91 21.16
C ASN A 299 -2.20 -6.05 22.19
N PHE A 300 -1.04 -6.69 22.23
CA PHE A 300 -0.73 -7.71 23.24
C PHE A 300 -0.85 -7.13 24.66
N THR A 301 -0.27 -5.96 24.94
CA THR A 301 -0.32 -5.34 26.28
C THR A 301 -1.71 -4.91 26.69
N GLN A 302 -2.56 -4.50 25.73
CA GLN A 302 -3.95 -4.13 26.00
C GLN A 302 -4.85 -5.34 26.27
N ASN A 303 -4.49 -6.52 25.80
CA ASN A 303 -5.29 -7.74 25.91
C ASN A 303 -4.73 -8.78 26.90
N GLN A 304 -3.86 -8.38 27.84
CA GLN A 304 -3.27 -9.28 28.84
C GLN A 304 -4.28 -10.04 29.72
N GLY A 305 -5.50 -9.53 29.86
CA GLY A 305 -6.58 -10.24 30.59
C GLY A 305 -7.27 -11.36 29.77
N ILE A 306 -7.00 -11.46 28.47
CA ILE A 306 -7.59 -12.44 27.55
C ILE A 306 -6.52 -13.40 27.04
N LEU A 307 -5.33 -12.91 26.81
CA LEU A 307 -4.17 -13.64 26.33
C LEU A 307 -3.45 -14.29 27.53
N GLN A 308 -2.81 -15.43 27.29
CA GLN A 308 -2.09 -16.17 28.34
C GLN A 308 -0.68 -15.60 28.62
N ASN A 309 -0.34 -14.46 28.02
CA ASN A 309 0.97 -13.80 28.12
C ASN A 309 2.14 -14.69 27.68
N THR A 310 1.93 -15.48 26.64
CA THR A 310 2.93 -16.39 26.04
C THR A 310 3.64 -15.75 24.86
N TRP A 311 4.77 -16.35 24.48
CA TRP A 311 5.46 -16.02 23.25
C TRP A 311 4.56 -16.21 22.01
N GLU A 312 3.73 -17.23 22.01
CA GLU A 312 2.81 -17.49 20.91
C GLU A 312 1.74 -16.41 20.75
N ASP A 313 1.20 -15.92 21.86
CA ASP A 313 0.26 -14.81 21.87
C ASP A 313 0.88 -13.54 21.31
N LEU A 314 2.13 -13.22 21.69
CA LEU A 314 2.86 -12.08 21.13
C LEU A 314 3.03 -12.24 19.61
N TRP A 315 3.42 -13.44 19.15
CA TRP A 315 3.60 -13.68 17.72
C TRP A 315 2.30 -13.52 16.95
N THR A 316 1.18 -14.04 17.44
CA THR A 316 -0.12 -13.90 16.76
C THR A 316 -0.52 -12.43 16.59
N GLN A 317 -0.21 -11.57 17.57
CA GLN A 317 -0.52 -10.14 17.49
C GLN A 317 0.42 -9.40 16.51
N GLN A 318 1.71 -9.70 16.51
CA GLN A 318 2.66 -9.04 15.60
C GLN A 318 2.52 -9.55 14.16
N SER A 319 2.35 -10.86 13.96
CA SER A 319 2.27 -11.48 12.64
C SER A 319 0.97 -11.20 11.90
N LEU A 320 -0.13 -10.96 12.62
CA LEU A 320 -1.43 -10.69 12.03
C LEU A 320 -1.36 -9.56 10.98
N PHE A 321 -0.87 -8.41 11.39
CA PHE A 321 -0.76 -7.26 10.52
C PHE A 321 0.39 -7.39 9.53
N LEU A 322 1.51 -7.96 9.97
CA LEU A 322 2.71 -8.15 9.17
C LEU A 322 2.42 -8.99 7.91
N GLY A 323 1.79 -10.15 8.07
CA GLY A 323 1.46 -11.06 6.96
C GLY A 323 0.38 -10.54 6.03
N ILE A 324 -0.61 -9.82 6.59
CA ILE A 324 -1.77 -9.35 5.83
C ILE A 324 -1.44 -8.07 5.04
N PHE A 325 -0.80 -7.07 5.66
CA PHE A 325 -0.74 -5.73 5.08
C PHE A 325 0.65 -5.26 4.69
N PHE A 326 1.73 -5.82 5.26
CA PHE A 326 3.05 -5.23 5.14
C PHE A 326 4.00 -6.02 4.24
N LEU A 327 4.10 -7.33 4.39
CA LEU A 327 5.15 -8.11 3.73
C LEU A 327 5.00 -8.19 2.22
N ALA A 328 3.82 -8.51 1.71
CA ALA A 328 3.65 -8.67 0.28
C ALA A 328 3.78 -7.33 -0.48
N PRO A 329 3.21 -6.19 -0.02
CA PRO A 329 3.51 -4.88 -0.59
C PRO A 329 4.98 -4.49 -0.50
N LEU A 330 5.69 -4.81 0.59
CA LEU A 330 7.12 -4.56 0.72
C LEU A 330 7.92 -5.32 -0.34
N VAL A 331 7.58 -6.60 -0.59
CA VAL A 331 8.16 -7.38 -1.70
C VAL A 331 7.77 -6.81 -3.06
N GLY A 332 6.53 -6.31 -3.21
CA GLY A 332 6.08 -5.61 -4.41
C GLY A 332 6.93 -4.36 -4.70
N ILE A 333 7.23 -3.57 -3.67
CA ILE A 333 8.15 -2.43 -3.74
C ILE A 333 9.55 -2.88 -4.21
N LEU A 334 10.08 -3.93 -3.61
CA LEU A 334 11.40 -4.48 -3.97
C LEU A 334 11.46 -4.93 -5.43
N CYS A 335 10.52 -5.76 -5.86
CA CYS A 335 10.47 -6.27 -7.22
C CYS A 335 10.28 -5.14 -8.24
N SER A 336 9.39 -4.17 -7.94
CA SER A 336 9.19 -3.00 -8.79
C SER A 336 10.47 -2.18 -8.94
N LEU A 337 11.26 -2.05 -7.88
CA LEU A 337 12.54 -1.36 -7.92
C LEU A 337 13.56 -2.11 -8.79
N LEU A 338 13.69 -3.43 -8.62
CA LEU A 338 14.61 -4.26 -9.39
C LEU A 338 14.33 -4.18 -10.89
N TRP A 339 13.05 -4.17 -11.30
CA TRP A 339 12.69 -4.09 -12.72
C TRP A 339 12.65 -2.66 -13.26
N ARG A 340 12.41 -1.64 -12.41
CA ARG A 340 12.41 -0.23 -12.84
C ARG A 340 13.73 0.18 -13.50
N MET A 341 14.85 -0.32 -13.01
CA MET A 341 16.16 -0.02 -13.56
C MET A 341 16.31 -0.49 -15.02
N GLU A 342 15.60 -1.54 -15.39
CA GLU A 342 15.58 -2.08 -16.75
C GLU A 342 14.54 -1.38 -17.65
N HIS A 343 13.48 -0.85 -17.05
CA HIS A 343 12.46 -0.08 -17.77
C HIS A 343 12.88 1.36 -18.10
N GLN A 344 13.98 1.85 -17.53
CA GLN A 344 14.52 3.19 -17.79
C GLN A 344 15.52 3.17 -18.95
N ASP A 345 15.59 4.28 -19.70
CA ASP A 345 16.65 4.62 -20.66
C ASP A 345 16.96 3.54 -21.72
N SER A 346 15.96 2.77 -22.16
CA SER A 346 16.14 1.71 -23.19
C SER A 346 17.15 0.61 -22.81
N ASN A 347 17.40 0.42 -21.51
CA ASN A 347 18.35 -0.58 -21.00
C ASN A 347 18.05 -2.01 -21.43
N TRP A 348 16.79 -2.31 -21.79
CA TRP A 348 16.38 -3.63 -22.30
C TRP A 348 17.23 -4.12 -23.46
N ASN A 349 17.48 -3.26 -24.46
CA ASN A 349 18.26 -3.63 -25.63
C ASN A 349 19.72 -3.94 -25.26
N LEU A 350 20.29 -3.19 -24.32
CA LEU A 350 21.65 -3.41 -23.86
C LEU A 350 21.77 -4.69 -23.00
N ILE A 351 20.83 -4.93 -22.10
CA ILE A 351 20.90 -6.07 -21.17
C ILE A 351 20.69 -7.39 -21.90
N LEU A 352 19.73 -7.45 -22.83
CA LEU A 352 19.46 -8.67 -23.60
C LEU A 352 20.55 -9.03 -24.60
N THR A 353 21.49 -8.11 -24.93
CA THR A 353 22.70 -8.43 -25.71
C THR A 353 23.78 -9.09 -24.85
N VAL A 354 23.78 -8.84 -23.52
CA VAL A 354 24.82 -9.33 -22.59
C VAL A 354 24.36 -10.53 -21.77
N THR A 355 23.05 -10.68 -21.58
CA THR A 355 22.48 -11.70 -20.67
C THR A 355 21.26 -12.37 -21.31
N THR A 356 21.12 -13.68 -21.10
CA THR A 356 19.92 -14.41 -21.56
C THR A 356 18.70 -14.07 -20.70
N PRO A 357 17.47 -14.09 -21.26
CA PRO A 357 16.23 -13.87 -20.53
C PRO A 357 16.09 -14.74 -19.28
N GLU A 358 16.48 -16.01 -19.37
CA GLU A 358 16.42 -16.97 -18.26
C GLU A 358 17.31 -16.53 -17.10
N LYS A 359 18.54 -16.14 -17.39
CA LYS A 359 19.50 -15.69 -16.38
C LYS A 359 19.04 -14.41 -15.73
N LEU A 360 18.57 -13.43 -16.52
CA LEU A 360 18.07 -12.17 -16.01
C LEU A 360 16.90 -12.35 -15.04
N VAL A 361 15.89 -13.14 -15.43
CA VAL A 361 14.72 -13.42 -14.58
C VAL A 361 15.12 -14.14 -13.31
N LYS A 362 16.00 -15.16 -13.41
CA LYS A 362 16.48 -15.91 -12.27
C LYS A 362 17.27 -15.04 -11.30
N ASP A 363 18.21 -14.23 -11.79
CA ASP A 363 19.07 -13.38 -10.97
C ASP A 363 18.23 -12.33 -10.19
N LYS A 364 17.22 -11.72 -10.83
CA LYS A 364 16.31 -10.77 -10.16
C LYS A 364 15.44 -11.46 -9.11
N TRP A 365 14.87 -12.63 -9.43
CA TRP A 365 14.09 -13.40 -8.47
C TRP A 365 14.95 -13.84 -7.28
N MET A 366 16.15 -14.38 -7.50
CA MET A 366 17.06 -14.79 -6.42
C MET A 366 17.45 -13.62 -5.52
N THR A 367 17.69 -12.44 -6.11
CA THR A 367 17.96 -11.21 -5.35
C THR A 367 16.76 -10.82 -4.47
N ALA A 368 15.54 -10.90 -5.01
CA ALA A 368 14.34 -10.63 -4.24
C ALA A 368 14.14 -11.64 -3.10
N VAL A 369 14.38 -12.93 -3.34
CA VAL A 369 14.32 -13.98 -2.31
C VAL A 369 15.35 -13.75 -1.21
N LEU A 370 16.59 -13.44 -1.58
CA LEU A 370 17.67 -13.16 -0.61
C LEU A 370 17.31 -12.01 0.31
N LEU A 371 16.85 -10.89 -0.25
CA LEU A 371 16.47 -9.71 0.54
C LEU A 371 15.23 -9.97 1.39
N SER A 372 14.24 -10.69 0.87
CA SER A 372 13.07 -11.10 1.65
C SER A 372 13.44 -12.00 2.80
N SER A 373 14.42 -12.90 2.63
CA SER A 373 14.94 -13.76 3.71
C SER A 373 15.67 -12.94 4.78
N VAL A 374 16.45 -11.94 4.39
CA VAL A 374 17.06 -10.97 5.33
C VAL A 374 15.99 -10.20 6.11
N CYS A 375 14.87 -9.83 5.44
CA CYS A 375 13.75 -9.18 6.11
C CYS A 375 13.10 -10.09 7.16
N ILE A 376 12.92 -11.38 6.88
CA ILE A 376 12.40 -12.36 7.85
C ILE A 376 13.34 -12.49 9.06
N LEU A 377 14.65 -12.53 8.85
CA LEU A 377 15.61 -12.51 9.96
C LEU A 377 15.51 -11.25 10.80
N TRP A 378 15.33 -10.10 10.17
CA TRP A 378 15.10 -8.83 10.87
C TRP A 378 13.81 -8.85 11.71
N ILE A 379 12.72 -9.38 11.16
CA ILE A 379 11.46 -9.57 11.87
C ILE A 379 11.65 -10.48 13.09
N ALA A 380 12.38 -11.59 12.93
CA ALA A 380 12.68 -12.49 14.04
C ALA A 380 13.48 -11.77 15.16
N LEU A 381 14.45 -10.93 14.80
CA LEU A 381 15.20 -10.13 15.77
C LEU A 381 14.30 -9.14 16.50
N ILE A 382 13.39 -8.45 15.80
CA ILE A 382 12.43 -7.52 16.43
C ILE A 382 11.53 -8.28 17.41
N TYR A 383 11.01 -9.44 17.03
CA TYR A 383 10.16 -10.29 17.88
C TYR A 383 10.90 -10.73 19.14
N LEU A 384 12.13 -11.23 19.01
CA LEU A 384 12.96 -11.63 20.13
C LEU A 384 13.27 -10.45 21.08
N PHE A 385 13.59 -9.30 20.49
CA PHE A 385 13.85 -8.07 21.25
C PHE A 385 12.62 -7.61 22.02
N THR A 386 11.46 -7.58 21.38
CA THR A 386 10.21 -7.16 22.03
C THR A 386 9.79 -8.12 23.12
N GLY A 387 9.87 -9.43 22.89
CA GLY A 387 9.47 -10.43 23.87
C GLY A 387 10.42 -10.53 25.08
N LYS A 388 11.74 -10.55 24.81
CA LYS A 388 12.72 -10.79 25.87
C LYS A 388 13.10 -9.53 26.65
N ILE A 389 13.23 -8.39 25.95
CA ILE A 389 13.74 -7.14 26.57
C ILE A 389 12.59 -6.22 26.99
N ILE A 390 11.61 -5.99 26.12
CA ILE A 390 10.52 -5.05 26.42
C ILE A 390 9.49 -5.68 27.34
N LEU A 391 8.96 -6.86 26.98
CA LEU A 391 7.86 -7.51 27.70
C LEU A 391 8.33 -8.47 28.79
N ARG A 392 9.60 -8.89 28.74
CA ARG A 392 10.22 -9.85 29.69
C ARG A 392 9.39 -11.13 29.83
N LEU A 393 8.94 -11.68 28.71
CA LEU A 393 8.12 -12.89 28.69
C LEU A 393 8.89 -14.06 29.31
N PRO A 394 8.21 -14.90 30.13
CA PRO A 394 8.83 -16.09 30.71
C PRO A 394 9.02 -17.20 29.67
N GLY A 395 9.93 -18.13 29.96
CA GLY A 395 10.16 -19.31 29.15
C GLY A 395 11.01 -19.06 27.91
N GLU A 396 11.13 -20.14 27.11
CA GLU A 396 11.89 -20.15 25.87
C GLU A 396 10.97 -19.88 24.68
N VAL A 397 11.58 -19.44 23.56
CA VAL A 397 10.86 -19.22 22.30
C VAL A 397 10.38 -20.56 21.75
N PRO A 398 9.10 -20.73 21.42
CA PRO A 398 8.57 -22.01 20.91
C PRO A 398 9.26 -22.46 19.60
N GLU A 399 9.52 -23.74 19.44
CA GLU A 399 10.08 -24.29 18.20
C GLU A 399 9.21 -23.99 16.99
N LEU A 400 7.89 -23.95 17.18
CA LEU A 400 6.90 -23.61 16.15
C LEU A 400 7.16 -22.23 15.52
N PHE A 401 7.73 -21.27 16.29
CA PHE A 401 8.10 -19.97 15.76
C PHE A 401 9.11 -20.08 14.61
N TRP A 402 10.15 -20.90 14.78
CA TRP A 402 11.17 -21.09 13.74
C TRP A 402 10.64 -21.79 12.50
N ILE A 403 9.71 -22.74 12.67
CA ILE A 403 9.02 -23.40 11.56
C ILE A 403 8.18 -22.36 10.78
N ARG A 404 7.47 -21.48 11.49
CA ARG A 404 6.71 -20.36 10.88
C ARG A 404 7.60 -19.37 10.14
N MET A 405 8.80 -19.07 10.65
CA MET A 405 9.78 -18.20 9.96
C MET A 405 10.27 -18.85 8.66
N LEU A 406 10.58 -20.13 8.67
CA LEU A 406 10.95 -20.89 7.46
C LEU A 406 9.77 -20.95 6.48
N GLY A 407 8.56 -21.24 6.96
CA GLY A 407 7.34 -21.19 6.14
C GLY A 407 7.12 -19.83 5.48
N ALA A 408 7.31 -18.75 6.22
CA ALA A 408 7.24 -17.39 5.69
C ALA A 408 8.29 -17.13 4.60
N ALA A 409 9.53 -17.55 4.80
CA ALA A 409 10.60 -17.39 3.82
C ALA A 409 10.29 -18.11 2.50
N VAL A 410 9.77 -19.34 2.58
CA VAL A 410 9.35 -20.13 1.41
C VAL A 410 8.17 -19.45 0.69
N CYS A 411 7.16 -19.01 1.43
CA CYS A 411 6.01 -18.31 0.84
C CYS A 411 6.43 -16.97 0.20
N LEU A 412 7.37 -16.25 0.80
CA LEU A 412 7.91 -15.02 0.22
C LEU A 412 8.69 -15.28 -1.08
N ALA A 413 9.30 -16.45 -1.25
CA ALA A 413 9.91 -16.83 -2.53
C ALA A 413 8.85 -16.93 -3.64
N ALA A 414 7.67 -17.49 -3.34
CA ALA A 414 6.55 -17.57 -4.27
C ALA A 414 5.93 -16.19 -4.54
N VAL A 415 5.71 -15.36 -3.50
CA VAL A 415 5.25 -13.97 -3.64
C VAL A 415 6.25 -13.17 -4.50
N SER A 416 7.55 -13.32 -4.24
CA SER A 416 8.61 -12.63 -5.01
C SER A 416 8.61 -13.02 -6.49
N ALA A 417 8.33 -14.28 -6.81
CA ALA A 417 8.26 -14.73 -8.21
C ALA A 417 7.08 -14.07 -8.94
N VAL A 418 5.89 -14.08 -8.33
CA VAL A 418 4.69 -13.45 -8.91
C VAL A 418 4.88 -11.92 -9.00
N GLN A 419 5.39 -11.28 -7.95
CA GLN A 419 5.63 -9.84 -7.96
C GLN A 419 6.72 -9.42 -8.95
N SER A 420 7.77 -10.24 -9.12
CA SER A 420 8.79 -10.02 -10.13
C SER A 420 8.21 -10.08 -11.55
N MET A 421 7.33 -11.07 -11.82
CA MET A 421 6.62 -11.17 -13.11
C MET A 421 5.74 -9.94 -13.36
N LEU A 422 4.93 -9.52 -12.39
CA LEU A 422 4.08 -8.34 -12.51
C LEU A 422 4.91 -7.07 -12.73
N SER A 423 5.99 -6.90 -11.99
CA SER A 423 6.89 -5.74 -12.09
C SER A 423 7.64 -5.69 -13.42
N MET A 424 7.87 -6.83 -14.06
CA MET A 424 8.43 -6.92 -15.40
C MET A 424 7.42 -6.50 -16.48
N ILE A 425 6.15 -6.94 -16.34
CA ILE A 425 5.08 -6.65 -17.32
C ILE A 425 4.68 -5.18 -17.26
N PHE A 426 4.49 -4.65 -16.04
CA PHE A 426 4.02 -3.28 -15.86
C PHE A 426 5.17 -2.30 -15.69
N ARG A 427 5.30 -1.35 -16.62
CA ARG A 427 6.32 -0.29 -16.55
C ARG A 427 6.08 0.69 -15.40
N SER A 428 4.85 0.77 -14.89
CA SER A 428 4.51 1.63 -13.76
C SER A 428 5.03 1.01 -12.47
N PHE A 429 5.76 1.78 -11.68
CA PHE A 429 6.23 1.36 -10.36
C PHE A 429 5.07 1.06 -9.39
N ALA A 430 4.00 1.84 -9.47
CA ALA A 430 2.89 1.78 -8.54
C ALA A 430 1.93 0.60 -8.77
N VAL A 431 1.73 0.17 -10.03
CA VAL A 431 0.76 -0.88 -10.36
C VAL A 431 1.09 -2.23 -9.70
N PRO A 432 2.33 -2.76 -9.78
CA PRO A 432 2.66 -4.02 -9.10
C PRO A 432 2.50 -3.93 -7.57
N ILE A 433 2.80 -2.79 -6.96
CA ILE A 433 2.64 -2.57 -5.52
C ILE A 433 1.15 -2.58 -5.13
N SER A 434 0.33 -1.89 -5.91
CA SER A 434 -1.13 -1.91 -5.71
C SER A 434 -1.69 -3.33 -5.87
N LEU A 435 -1.21 -4.09 -6.86
CA LEU A 435 -1.58 -5.50 -7.04
C LEU A 435 -1.09 -6.39 -5.90
N ALA A 436 0.09 -6.10 -5.30
CA ALA A 436 0.54 -6.81 -4.10
C ALA A 436 -0.40 -6.56 -2.92
N PHE A 437 -0.82 -5.31 -2.74
CA PHE A 437 -1.76 -4.94 -1.69
C PHE A 437 -3.14 -5.58 -1.88
N VAL A 438 -3.69 -5.51 -3.09
CA VAL A 438 -4.94 -6.20 -3.47
C VAL A 438 -4.82 -7.70 -3.26
N GLY A 439 -3.69 -8.29 -3.66
CA GLY A 439 -3.39 -9.71 -3.47
C GLY A 439 -3.36 -10.10 -1.99
N SER A 440 -2.76 -9.28 -1.13
CA SER A 440 -2.75 -9.50 0.32
C SER A 440 -4.16 -9.53 0.91
N ILE A 441 -4.99 -8.59 0.51
CA ILE A 441 -6.39 -8.50 0.93
C ILE A 441 -7.20 -9.72 0.46
N ALA A 442 -7.04 -10.08 -0.82
CA ALA A 442 -7.66 -11.29 -1.37
C ALA A 442 -7.13 -12.56 -0.67
N GLY A 443 -5.84 -12.59 -0.34
CA GLY A 443 -5.20 -13.66 0.41
C GLY A 443 -5.78 -13.84 1.81
N LEU A 444 -6.01 -12.75 2.53
CA LEU A 444 -6.70 -12.79 3.83
C LEU A 444 -8.09 -13.42 3.69
N TRP A 445 -8.82 -12.96 2.70
CA TRP A 445 -10.17 -13.48 2.47
C TRP A 445 -10.17 -14.99 2.15
N LEU A 446 -9.26 -15.44 1.29
CA LEU A 446 -9.10 -16.85 0.95
C LEU A 446 -8.69 -17.68 2.20
N THR A 447 -7.82 -17.14 3.05
CA THR A 447 -7.43 -17.75 4.32
C THR A 447 -8.63 -17.94 5.25
N VAL A 448 -9.48 -16.94 5.40
CA VAL A 448 -10.73 -17.03 6.21
C VAL A 448 -11.69 -18.08 5.64
N LYS A 449 -11.66 -18.34 4.33
CA LYS A 449 -12.47 -19.37 3.67
C LYS A 449 -11.83 -20.76 3.65
N GLY A 450 -10.65 -20.95 4.25
CA GLY A 450 -9.92 -22.20 4.26
C GLY A 450 -9.17 -22.52 2.95
N ALA A 451 -9.16 -21.60 1.99
CA ALA A 451 -8.47 -21.76 0.71
C ALA A 451 -7.00 -21.27 0.79
N TYR A 452 -6.23 -21.85 1.71
CA TYR A 452 -4.87 -21.40 2.07
C TYR A 452 -3.89 -21.44 0.91
N TYR A 453 -4.04 -22.38 -0.01
CA TYR A 453 -3.09 -22.64 -1.11
C TYR A 453 -3.49 -21.98 -2.44
N ALA A 454 -4.57 -21.22 -2.46
CA ALA A 454 -5.15 -20.68 -3.70
C ALA A 454 -4.29 -19.59 -4.37
N VAL A 455 -3.56 -18.79 -3.58
CA VAL A 455 -2.65 -17.75 -4.07
C VAL A 455 -1.44 -17.62 -3.15
N PRO A 456 -0.28 -17.11 -3.63
CA PRO A 456 0.91 -16.93 -2.79
C PRO A 456 0.70 -16.07 -1.56
N TYR A 457 -0.21 -15.10 -1.65
CA TYR A 457 -0.54 -14.19 -0.55
C TYR A 457 -1.29 -14.89 0.60
N SER A 458 -2.24 -15.80 0.29
CA SER A 458 -2.90 -16.62 1.32
C SER A 458 -1.94 -17.64 1.94
N MET A 459 -1.01 -18.20 1.12
CA MET A 459 0.04 -19.08 1.62
C MET A 459 0.95 -18.37 2.63
N LEU A 460 1.28 -17.08 2.39
CA LEU A 460 2.11 -16.29 3.28
C LEU A 460 1.44 -16.13 4.65
N ILE A 461 0.15 -15.77 4.70
CA ILE A 461 -0.62 -15.63 5.93
C ILE A 461 -0.68 -16.97 6.69
N TYR A 462 -0.92 -18.05 5.97
CA TYR A 462 -0.97 -19.41 6.52
C TYR A 462 0.40 -19.88 7.01
N GLY A 463 1.45 -19.75 6.20
CA GLY A 463 2.81 -20.17 6.54
C GLY A 463 3.41 -19.44 7.74
N MET A 464 3.03 -18.17 7.94
CA MET A 464 3.43 -17.39 9.12
C MET A 464 2.63 -17.76 10.37
N GLY A 465 1.51 -18.47 10.25
CA GLY A 465 0.59 -18.65 11.35
C GLY A 465 0.00 -17.33 11.86
N SER A 466 -0.24 -16.40 10.95
CA SER A 466 -0.72 -15.04 11.28
C SER A 466 -2.18 -15.00 11.73
N SER A 467 -2.88 -16.12 11.72
CA SER A 467 -4.28 -16.22 12.12
C SER A 467 -4.48 -17.46 12.99
N SER A 468 -5.12 -17.29 14.12
CA SER A 468 -5.56 -18.40 14.98
C SER A 468 -6.60 -19.33 14.31
N ILE A 469 -7.11 -18.90 13.15
CA ILE A 469 -8.08 -19.65 12.33
C ILE A 469 -7.37 -20.72 11.49
N THR A 470 -6.06 -20.60 11.27
CA THR A 470 -5.28 -21.57 10.49
C THR A 470 -5.03 -22.83 11.33
N GLY A 471 -5.52 -23.97 10.86
CA GLY A 471 -5.20 -25.28 11.43
C GLY A 471 -3.71 -25.64 11.34
N GLU A 472 -3.36 -26.89 11.66
CA GLU A 472 -1.97 -27.37 11.57
C GLU A 472 -1.37 -27.15 10.19
N LEU A 473 -0.11 -26.71 10.17
CA LEU A 473 0.63 -26.41 8.94
C LEU A 473 0.95 -27.68 8.14
N ASN A 474 0.27 -27.87 7.02
CA ASN A 474 0.62 -28.95 6.10
C ASN A 474 1.83 -28.55 5.23
N VAL A 475 3.03 -28.80 5.76
CA VAL A 475 4.30 -28.40 5.15
C VAL A 475 4.49 -28.97 3.72
N PRO A 476 4.24 -30.26 3.44
CA PRO A 476 4.38 -30.81 2.09
C PRO A 476 3.51 -30.11 1.04
N VAL A 477 2.24 -29.85 1.36
CA VAL A 477 1.32 -29.18 0.44
C VAL A 477 1.72 -27.71 0.24
N LEU A 478 2.16 -27.05 1.30
CA LEU A 478 2.66 -25.66 1.21
C LEU A 478 3.87 -25.57 0.28
N LEU A 479 4.86 -26.46 0.45
CA LEU A 479 6.06 -26.50 -0.38
C LEU A 479 5.71 -26.78 -1.84
N ALA A 480 4.86 -27.78 -2.11
CA ALA A 480 4.44 -28.11 -3.47
C ALA A 480 3.73 -26.93 -4.16
N SER A 481 2.83 -26.25 -3.44
CA SER A 481 2.10 -25.08 -3.94
C SER A 481 3.03 -23.89 -4.19
N CYS A 482 3.96 -23.60 -3.29
CA CYS A 482 4.97 -22.56 -3.49
C CYS A 482 5.85 -22.86 -4.71
N CYS A 483 6.34 -24.11 -4.86
CA CYS A 483 7.11 -24.54 -6.03
C CYS A 483 6.33 -24.36 -7.33
N PHE A 484 5.04 -24.72 -7.34
CA PHE A 484 4.18 -24.52 -8.51
C PHE A 484 4.11 -23.03 -8.91
N TYR A 485 3.85 -22.11 -7.98
CA TYR A 485 3.78 -20.68 -8.28
C TYR A 485 5.12 -20.09 -8.72
N VAL A 486 6.21 -20.51 -8.12
CA VAL A 486 7.58 -20.11 -8.53
C VAL A 486 7.83 -20.53 -9.97
N LEU A 487 7.63 -21.82 -10.28
CA LEU A 487 7.87 -22.35 -11.62
C LEU A 487 6.96 -21.69 -12.65
N ALA A 488 5.67 -21.54 -12.36
CA ALA A 488 4.71 -20.89 -13.25
C ALA A 488 5.10 -19.44 -13.54
N ALA A 489 5.39 -18.64 -12.49
CA ALA A 489 5.74 -17.22 -12.64
C ALA A 489 7.06 -17.04 -13.41
N LEU A 490 8.11 -17.82 -13.10
CA LEU A 490 9.39 -17.73 -13.80
C LEU A 490 9.25 -18.15 -15.26
N THR A 491 8.52 -19.24 -15.55
CA THR A 491 8.28 -19.72 -16.92
C THR A 491 7.50 -18.69 -17.73
N CYS A 492 6.41 -18.13 -17.17
CA CYS A 492 5.65 -17.07 -17.81
C CYS A 492 6.52 -15.82 -18.09
N SER A 493 7.39 -15.45 -17.15
CA SER A 493 8.31 -14.33 -17.31
C SER A 493 9.30 -14.56 -18.45
N ILE A 494 9.89 -15.74 -18.54
CA ILE A 494 10.84 -16.11 -19.61
C ILE A 494 10.14 -16.11 -20.96
N ILE A 495 8.96 -16.73 -21.07
CA ILE A 495 8.17 -16.77 -22.30
C ILE A 495 7.79 -15.35 -22.75
N PHE A 496 7.37 -14.50 -21.80
CA PHE A 496 7.05 -13.12 -22.09
C PHE A 496 8.25 -12.35 -22.68
N LEU A 497 9.43 -12.46 -22.07
CA LEU A 497 10.66 -11.80 -22.56
C LEU A 497 11.13 -12.33 -23.91
N LYS A 498 10.89 -13.62 -24.22
CA LYS A 498 11.26 -14.20 -25.52
C LYS A 498 10.30 -13.79 -26.65
N LYS A 499 9.02 -13.58 -26.32
CA LYS A 499 7.98 -13.33 -27.33
C LYS A 499 7.65 -11.84 -27.52
N SER A 500 7.84 -11.02 -26.52
CA SER A 500 7.61 -9.59 -26.64
C SER A 500 8.85 -8.93 -27.25
N ASP A 501 8.72 -8.45 -28.49
CA ASP A 501 9.55 -7.37 -28.98
C ASP A 501 9.41 -6.23 -27.97
N VAL A 502 10.50 -5.95 -27.26
CA VAL A 502 10.50 -4.88 -26.27
C VAL A 502 10.48 -3.57 -27.05
N ARG A 503 9.26 -3.16 -27.44
CA ARG A 503 9.08 -1.92 -28.18
C ARG A 503 9.50 -0.76 -27.31
N THR A 504 10.67 -0.25 -27.59
CA THR A 504 11.12 1.07 -27.17
C THR A 504 10.30 2.11 -27.92
N HIS A 505 9.10 2.40 -27.47
CA HIS A 505 8.41 3.60 -27.88
C HIS A 505 8.83 4.72 -26.92
N VAL A 506 9.57 5.66 -27.48
CA VAL A 506 9.90 6.99 -26.99
C VAL A 506 8.66 7.72 -26.49
#